data_fdddfd934af68fee89bef3c5725dd287
#
_entry.id   fdddfd934af68fee89bef3c5725dd287
#
_cell.length_a   1.000
_cell.length_b   1.000
_cell.length_c   1.000
_cell.angle_alpha   90.00
_cell.angle_beta   90.00
_cell.angle_gamma   90.00
#
_symmetry.space_group_name_H-M   'P 1'
#
loop_
_entity.id
_entity.type
_entity.pdbx_description
1 polymer ?
#
loop_
_entity_poly.entity_id
_entity_poly.type
_entity_poly.pdbx_seq_one_letter_code
_entity_poly.pdbx_strand_id
1 'polypeptide(L)'
;MLVLLSACATITSGTDHQLLVETEPSGATCILQRDGSNVGAVNPTPGAARISKSRRDLQVNCEKPGFEAAQRTIIADFQAMTIGNVLVGGVIGVAADFASGAAMTYPDAVKLVLWPRSFANATERDAFMDARRSETQADYAKRIETARGACGGASDANCERRLRE
;
A
#
# COMPACT_ATOMS: atom_id res chain seq x y z
N MET A 1 32.56 11.78 -38.95
CA MET A 1 32.01 12.67 -37.89
C MET A 1 30.89 11.93 -37.22
N LEU A 2 31.19 11.22 -36.14
CA LEU A 2 30.26 10.32 -35.46
C LEU A 2 29.62 11.12 -34.31
N VAL A 3 28.33 11.44 -34.45
CA VAL A 3 27.57 12.15 -33.40
C VAL A 3 27.10 11.08 -32.41
N LEU A 4 27.75 10.99 -31.26
CA LEU A 4 27.30 10.21 -30.13
C LEU A 4 26.06 10.90 -29.51
N LEU A 5 24.85 10.40 -29.82
CA LEU A 5 23.65 10.72 -29.06
C LEU A 5 23.77 10.06 -27.70
N SER A 6 24.18 10.81 -26.70
CA SER A 6 24.02 10.41 -25.29
C SER A 6 22.53 10.50 -24.95
N ALA A 7 21.83 9.35 -25.05
CA ALA A 7 20.50 9.20 -24.48
C ALA A 7 20.66 9.22 -22.95
N CYS A 8 20.47 10.37 -22.33
CA CYS A 8 20.22 10.47 -20.90
C CYS A 8 18.87 9.78 -20.62
N ALA A 9 18.93 8.50 -20.25
CA ALA A 9 17.80 7.84 -19.63
C ALA A 9 17.59 8.51 -18.27
N THR A 10 16.76 9.55 -18.25
CA THR A 10 16.29 10.15 -17.02
C THR A 10 15.37 9.12 -16.36
N ILE A 11 15.91 8.33 -15.43
CA ILE A 11 15.11 7.54 -14.49
C ILE A 11 14.53 8.55 -13.50
N THR A 12 13.51 9.26 -13.93
CA THR A 12 12.66 10.04 -13.04
C THR A 12 11.75 9.02 -12.36
N SER A 13 11.98 8.75 -11.09
CA SER A 13 10.94 8.20 -10.20
C SER A 13 9.79 9.21 -10.27
N GLY A 14 8.80 8.96 -11.14
CA GLY A 14 7.73 9.92 -11.39
C GLY A 14 7.09 10.40 -10.09
N THR A 15 6.57 11.61 -10.09
CA THR A 15 5.82 12.21 -8.97
C THR A 15 4.48 11.52 -8.71
N ASP A 16 4.12 10.57 -9.55
CA ASP A 16 2.88 9.80 -9.46
C ASP A 16 3.13 8.35 -9.06
N HIS A 17 2.15 7.76 -8.42
CA HIS A 17 2.09 6.37 -8.02
C HIS A 17 0.80 5.73 -8.53
N GLN A 18 0.88 4.50 -9.03
CA GLN A 18 -0.28 3.73 -9.45
C GLN A 18 -0.64 2.74 -8.35
N LEU A 19 -1.78 2.97 -7.69
CA LEU A 19 -2.29 2.14 -6.61
C LEU A 19 -3.39 1.23 -7.15
N LEU A 20 -3.20 -0.08 -7.08
CA LEU A 20 -4.24 -1.08 -7.32
C LEU A 20 -5.15 -1.16 -6.07
N VAL A 21 -6.46 -0.95 -6.26
CA VAL A 21 -7.45 -1.09 -5.21
C VAL A 21 -8.33 -2.30 -5.50
N GLU A 22 -8.32 -3.23 -4.56
CA GLU A 22 -9.11 -4.45 -4.61
C GLU A 22 -10.09 -4.50 -3.45
N THR A 23 -11.26 -5.09 -3.68
CA THR A 23 -12.21 -5.35 -2.61
C THR A 23 -12.72 -6.77 -2.65
N GLU A 24 -13.16 -7.25 -1.51
CA GLU A 24 -13.85 -8.52 -1.37
C GLU A 24 -15.19 -8.31 -0.66
N PRO A 25 -16.31 -8.51 -1.38
CA PRO A 25 -16.39 -8.88 -2.79
C PRO A 25 -15.98 -7.74 -3.73
N SER A 26 -15.61 -8.08 -4.96
CA SER A 26 -15.30 -7.11 -6.02
C SER A 26 -16.53 -6.31 -6.45
N GLY A 27 -16.34 -5.27 -7.26
CA GLY A 27 -17.42 -4.42 -7.78
C GLY A 27 -17.87 -3.34 -6.80
N ALA A 28 -16.98 -2.89 -5.92
CA ALA A 28 -17.19 -1.73 -5.06
C ALA A 28 -16.77 -0.43 -5.75
N THR A 29 -17.28 0.68 -5.27
CA THR A 29 -16.79 2.03 -5.58
C THR A 29 -15.89 2.48 -4.45
N CYS A 30 -14.65 2.87 -4.77
CA CYS A 30 -13.68 3.35 -3.81
C CYS A 30 -13.26 4.78 -4.13
N ILE A 31 -13.24 5.64 -3.12
CA ILE A 31 -12.75 7.02 -3.20
C ILE A 31 -11.45 7.10 -2.39
N LEU A 32 -10.44 7.69 -3.00
CA LEU A 32 -9.15 7.92 -2.39
C LEU A 32 -9.06 9.38 -1.95
N GLN A 33 -8.80 9.61 -0.68
CA GLN A 33 -8.79 10.94 -0.07
C GLN A 33 -7.46 11.23 0.62
N ARG A 34 -7.06 12.49 0.56
CA ARG A 34 -5.91 13.02 1.30
C ARG A 34 -6.33 14.33 1.94
N ASP A 35 -6.20 14.42 3.27
CA ASP A 35 -6.65 15.59 4.05
C ASP A 35 -8.10 16.02 3.73
N GLY A 36 -8.99 15.04 3.56
CA GLY A 36 -10.39 15.28 3.24
C GLY A 36 -10.68 15.62 1.76
N SER A 37 -9.65 15.78 0.92
CA SER A 37 -9.81 16.06 -0.51
C SER A 37 -9.71 14.79 -1.35
N ASN A 38 -10.58 14.63 -2.35
CA ASN A 38 -10.53 13.50 -3.27
C ASN A 38 -9.32 13.64 -4.18
N VAL A 39 -8.46 12.61 -4.22
CA VAL A 39 -7.26 12.54 -5.05
C VAL A 39 -7.32 11.43 -6.09
N GLY A 40 -8.33 10.56 -6.03
CA GLY A 40 -8.56 9.49 -7.00
C GLY A 40 -9.83 8.71 -6.69
N ALA A 41 -10.23 7.87 -7.61
CA ALA A 41 -11.35 6.95 -7.45
C ALA A 41 -11.14 5.69 -8.28
N VAL A 42 -11.73 4.58 -7.81
CA VAL A 42 -11.79 3.30 -8.53
C VAL A 42 -13.24 2.83 -8.54
N ASN A 43 -13.79 2.61 -9.73
CA ASN A 43 -15.15 2.12 -9.90
C ASN A 43 -15.28 1.39 -11.26
N PRO A 44 -15.58 0.08 -11.27
CA PRO A 44 -15.64 -0.82 -10.11
C PRO A 44 -14.25 -1.35 -9.70
N THR A 45 -14.17 -1.93 -8.48
CA THR A 45 -13.00 -2.70 -8.05
C THR A 45 -13.04 -4.13 -8.67
N PRO A 46 -11.87 -4.76 -8.95
CA PRO A 46 -10.52 -4.21 -8.82
C PRO A 46 -10.23 -3.17 -9.91
N GLY A 47 -9.42 -2.18 -9.58
CA GLY A 47 -8.99 -1.16 -10.53
C GLY A 47 -7.80 -0.37 -9.99
N ALA A 48 -7.14 0.38 -10.86
CA ALA A 48 -5.99 1.17 -10.50
C ALA A 48 -6.30 2.68 -10.54
N ALA A 49 -5.86 3.39 -9.51
CA ALA A 49 -5.90 4.84 -9.45
C ALA A 49 -4.48 5.41 -9.54
N ARG A 50 -4.30 6.43 -10.38
CA ARG A 50 -3.07 7.21 -10.44
C ARG A 50 -3.18 8.38 -9.47
N ILE A 51 -2.28 8.45 -8.50
CA ILE A 51 -2.25 9.47 -7.46
C ILE A 51 -0.86 10.09 -7.38
N SER A 52 -0.77 11.36 -7.03
CA SER A 52 0.52 12.00 -6.79
C SER A 52 1.14 11.47 -5.49
N LYS A 53 2.45 11.27 -5.48
CA LYS A 53 3.21 10.92 -4.28
C LYS A 53 3.14 12.07 -3.26
N SER A 54 3.08 11.74 -1.98
CA SER A 54 2.99 12.71 -0.91
C SER A 54 3.49 12.12 0.40
N ARG A 55 3.91 12.97 1.34
CA ARG A 55 4.23 12.59 2.71
C ARG A 55 2.99 12.38 3.60
N ARG A 56 1.81 12.64 3.07
CA ARG A 56 0.54 12.55 3.80
C ARG A 56 -0.10 11.20 3.56
N ASP A 57 -0.75 10.70 4.57
CA ASP A 57 -1.48 9.45 4.50
C ASP A 57 -2.63 9.52 3.51
N LEU A 58 -2.91 8.38 2.90
CA LEU A 58 -3.98 8.21 1.95
C LEU A 58 -5.11 7.39 2.60
N GLN A 59 -6.31 7.92 2.59
CA GLN A 59 -7.50 7.20 3.03
C GLN A 59 -8.21 6.60 1.81
N VAL A 60 -8.52 5.32 1.88
CA VAL A 60 -9.30 4.60 0.87
C VAL A 60 -10.63 4.22 1.51
N ASN A 61 -11.71 4.78 0.99
CA ASN A 61 -13.08 4.54 1.44
C ASN A 61 -13.83 3.79 0.34
N CYS A 62 -14.32 2.59 0.63
CA CYS A 62 -14.98 1.72 -0.33
C CYS A 62 -16.40 1.42 0.11
N GLU A 63 -17.33 1.50 -0.84
CA GLU A 63 -18.75 1.23 -0.64
C GLU A 63 -19.29 0.28 -1.71
N LYS A 64 -20.21 -0.60 -1.28
CA LYS A 64 -20.93 -1.51 -2.17
C LYS A 64 -22.34 -1.74 -1.61
N PRO A 65 -23.38 -1.72 -2.45
CA PRO A 65 -24.73 -2.03 -2.02
C PRO A 65 -24.82 -3.39 -1.31
N GLY A 66 -25.48 -3.45 -0.15
CA GLY A 66 -25.63 -4.65 0.66
C GLY A 66 -24.46 -4.92 1.61
N PHE A 67 -23.41 -4.09 1.60
CA PHE A 67 -22.23 -4.22 2.46
C PHE A 67 -22.02 -2.98 3.32
N GLU A 68 -21.32 -3.15 4.42
CA GLU A 68 -20.83 -2.03 5.23
C GLU A 68 -19.69 -1.32 4.49
N ALA A 69 -19.65 0.01 4.64
CA ALA A 69 -18.53 0.78 4.11
C ALA A 69 -17.22 0.38 4.79
N ALA A 70 -16.18 0.18 4.00
CA ALA A 70 -14.85 -0.16 4.50
C ALA A 70 -13.90 1.00 4.28
N GLN A 71 -13.08 1.30 5.28
CA GLN A 71 -12.06 2.34 5.23
C GLN A 71 -10.70 1.78 5.60
N ARG A 72 -9.67 2.22 4.87
CA ARG A 72 -8.28 1.91 5.19
C ARG A 72 -7.40 3.13 5.02
N THR A 73 -6.57 3.40 6.01
CA THR A 73 -5.51 4.42 5.92
C THR A 73 -4.22 3.74 5.47
N ILE A 74 -3.62 4.29 4.42
CA ILE A 74 -2.32 3.88 3.88
C ILE A 74 -1.33 4.94 4.31
N ILE A 75 -0.35 4.54 5.11
CA ILE A 75 0.72 5.42 5.59
C ILE A 75 1.70 5.64 4.43
N ALA A 76 2.09 6.90 4.22
CA ALA A 76 3.16 7.22 3.29
C ALA A 76 4.50 6.77 3.88
N ASP A 77 5.24 5.94 3.15
CA ASP A 77 6.52 5.41 3.60
C ASP A 77 7.68 5.99 2.79
N PHE A 78 8.86 6.04 3.40
CA PHE A 78 10.07 6.55 2.78
C PHE A 78 10.68 5.50 1.85
N GLN A 79 10.83 5.84 0.58
CA GLN A 79 11.41 4.93 -0.41
C GLN A 79 12.94 4.83 -0.22
N ALA A 80 13.43 3.70 0.23
CA ALA A 80 14.85 3.44 0.47
C ALA A 80 15.76 3.66 -0.76
N MET A 81 15.21 3.64 -1.98
CA MET A 81 15.94 3.95 -3.21
C MET A 81 16.46 5.39 -3.29
N THR A 82 15.93 6.30 -2.47
CA THR A 82 16.43 7.69 -2.40
C THR A 82 17.86 7.75 -1.87
N ILE A 83 18.30 6.74 -1.09
CA ILE A 83 19.68 6.66 -0.59
C ILE A 83 20.69 6.46 -1.74
N GLY A 84 20.31 5.76 -2.81
CA GLY A 84 21.15 5.60 -4.01
C GLY A 84 21.36 6.92 -4.77
N ASN A 85 20.40 7.83 -4.73
CA ASN A 85 20.49 9.14 -5.39
C ASN A 85 21.39 10.14 -4.64
N VAL A 86 21.72 9.89 -3.37
CA VAL A 86 22.70 10.71 -2.60
C VAL A 86 24.07 10.63 -3.25
N LEU A 87 24.42 9.49 -3.83
CA LEU A 87 25.71 9.30 -4.49
C LEU A 87 25.79 9.95 -5.88
N VAL A 88 24.65 10.16 -6.55
CA VAL A 88 24.59 10.70 -7.93
C VAL A 88 24.10 12.15 -7.96
N GLY A 89 23.17 12.54 -7.10
CA GLY A 89 22.52 13.86 -7.09
C GLY A 89 22.90 14.77 -5.93
N GLY A 90 23.69 14.27 -4.97
CA GLY A 90 24.11 15.02 -3.78
C GLY A 90 22.96 15.41 -2.84
N VAL A 91 23.29 16.13 -1.78
CA VAL A 91 22.36 16.55 -0.71
C VAL A 91 21.21 17.44 -1.26
N ILE A 92 21.45 18.18 -2.34
CA ILE A 92 20.44 19.08 -2.95
C ILE A 92 19.35 18.27 -3.65
N GLY A 93 19.69 17.19 -4.36
CA GLY A 93 18.70 16.31 -5.00
C GLY A 93 17.79 15.62 -3.99
N VAL A 94 18.36 15.13 -2.90
CA VAL A 94 17.59 14.51 -1.80
C VAL A 94 16.66 15.51 -1.11
N ALA A 95 17.10 16.74 -0.89
CA ALA A 95 16.27 17.78 -0.28
C ALA A 95 15.08 18.16 -1.18
N ALA A 96 15.27 18.23 -2.50
CA ALA A 96 14.21 18.50 -3.45
C ALA A 96 13.19 17.35 -3.54
N ASP A 97 13.65 16.09 -3.58
CA ASP A 97 12.80 14.90 -3.58
C ASP A 97 12.00 14.76 -2.28
N PHE A 98 12.62 15.09 -1.16
CA PHE A 98 11.95 15.10 0.13
C PHE A 98 10.92 16.23 0.23
N ALA A 99 11.23 17.42 -0.26
CA ALA A 99 10.32 18.57 -0.25
C ALA A 99 9.09 18.34 -1.15
N SER A 100 9.28 17.74 -2.32
CA SER A 100 8.21 17.42 -3.27
C SER A 100 7.37 16.20 -2.89
N GLY A 101 7.85 15.36 -1.96
CA GLY A 101 7.25 14.08 -1.62
C GLY A 101 7.60 12.95 -2.61
N ALA A 102 8.44 13.19 -3.61
CA ALA A 102 8.85 12.18 -4.59
C ALA A 102 9.63 11.02 -3.96
N ALA A 103 10.27 11.26 -2.81
CA ALA A 103 10.96 10.24 -2.02
C ALA A 103 10.00 9.33 -1.23
N MET A 104 8.72 9.66 -1.17
CA MET A 104 7.71 8.87 -0.46
C MET A 104 7.02 7.91 -1.43
N THR A 105 6.58 6.78 -0.91
CA THR A 105 5.84 5.79 -1.69
C THR A 105 4.64 5.29 -0.91
N TYR A 106 3.66 4.77 -1.65
CA TYR A 106 2.56 3.97 -1.14
C TYR A 106 2.76 2.52 -1.59
N PRO A 107 2.12 1.52 -0.96
CA PRO A 107 2.13 0.16 -1.48
C PRO A 107 1.50 0.10 -2.87
N ASP A 108 1.93 -0.84 -3.70
CA ASP A 108 1.42 -0.99 -5.08
C ASP A 108 -0.03 -1.47 -5.12
N ALA A 109 -0.48 -2.15 -4.07
CA ALA A 109 -1.85 -2.65 -3.97
C ALA A 109 -2.40 -2.55 -2.55
N VAL A 110 -3.71 -2.34 -2.46
CA VAL A 110 -4.48 -2.39 -1.21
C VAL A 110 -5.73 -3.23 -1.41
N LYS A 111 -5.98 -4.15 -0.48
CA LYS A 111 -7.21 -4.96 -0.44
C LYS A 111 -8.05 -4.56 0.78
N LEU A 112 -9.35 -4.31 0.55
CA LEU A 112 -10.34 -4.07 1.59
C LEU A 112 -11.39 -5.19 1.56
N VAL A 113 -11.76 -5.68 2.74
CA VAL A 113 -12.88 -6.61 2.89
C VAL A 113 -14.10 -5.82 3.32
N LEU A 114 -15.19 -5.94 2.54
CA LEU A 114 -16.49 -5.35 2.88
C LEU A 114 -17.34 -6.40 3.58
N TRP A 115 -17.86 -6.05 4.74
CA TRP A 115 -18.69 -6.93 5.54
C TRP A 115 -20.13 -6.87 5.06
N PRO A 116 -20.81 -8.03 4.85
CA PRO A 116 -22.24 -8.02 4.54
C PRO A 116 -23.04 -7.36 5.67
N ARG A 117 -24.02 -6.53 5.32
CA ARG A 117 -24.94 -5.94 6.33
C ARG A 117 -25.86 -6.96 6.95
N SER A 118 -26.15 -8.03 6.25
CA SER A 118 -26.96 -9.14 6.71
C SER A 118 -26.51 -10.44 6.08
N PHE A 119 -26.74 -11.54 6.75
CA PHE A 119 -26.53 -12.90 6.25
C PHE A 119 -27.90 -13.57 6.10
N ALA A 120 -28.05 -14.43 5.10
CA ALA A 120 -29.31 -15.14 4.87
C ALA A 120 -29.60 -16.13 6.00
N ASN A 121 -28.58 -16.70 6.63
CA ASN A 121 -28.69 -17.63 7.75
C ASN A 121 -27.39 -17.68 8.58
N ALA A 122 -27.46 -18.39 9.72
CA ALA A 122 -26.32 -18.52 10.63
C ALA A 122 -25.16 -19.28 10.00
N THR A 123 -25.43 -20.27 9.17
CA THR A 123 -24.39 -21.08 8.51
C THR A 123 -23.54 -20.23 7.56
N GLU A 124 -24.19 -19.37 6.78
CA GLU A 124 -23.49 -18.44 5.88
C GLU A 124 -22.61 -17.46 6.65
N ARG A 125 -23.16 -16.92 7.76
CA ARG A 125 -22.41 -16.03 8.65
C ARG A 125 -21.18 -16.74 9.23
N ASP A 126 -21.35 -17.94 9.75
CA ASP A 126 -20.29 -18.67 10.41
C ASP A 126 -19.20 -19.06 9.41
N ALA A 127 -19.58 -19.49 8.20
CA ALA A 127 -18.64 -19.76 7.12
C ALA A 127 -17.84 -18.51 6.70
N PHE A 128 -18.49 -17.35 6.61
CA PHE A 128 -17.82 -16.08 6.33
C PHE A 128 -16.82 -15.72 7.43
N MET A 129 -17.21 -15.85 8.70
CA MET A 129 -16.35 -15.53 9.85
C MET A 129 -15.14 -16.46 9.92
N ASP A 130 -15.33 -17.76 9.66
CA ASP A 130 -14.25 -18.74 9.68
C ASP A 130 -13.26 -18.52 8.54
N ALA A 131 -13.74 -18.16 7.34
CA ALA A 131 -12.89 -17.79 6.22
C ALA A 131 -12.04 -16.54 6.55
N ARG A 132 -12.62 -15.51 7.16
CA ARG A 132 -11.89 -14.30 7.58
C ARG A 132 -10.87 -14.57 8.68
N ARG A 133 -11.21 -15.42 9.64
CA ARG A 133 -10.28 -15.83 10.69
C ARG A 133 -9.08 -16.56 10.11
N SER A 134 -9.33 -17.51 9.22
CA SER A 134 -8.28 -18.30 8.57
C SER A 134 -7.34 -17.41 7.74
N GLU A 135 -7.89 -16.48 6.95
CA GLU A 135 -7.09 -15.52 6.15
C GLU A 135 -6.23 -14.62 7.04
N THR A 136 -6.79 -14.09 8.11
CA THR A 136 -6.06 -13.23 9.06
C THR A 136 -4.92 -14.00 9.74
N GLN A 137 -5.16 -15.25 10.13
CA GLN A 137 -4.13 -16.11 10.73
C GLN A 137 -3.01 -16.40 9.74
N ALA A 138 -3.34 -16.69 8.48
CA ALA A 138 -2.36 -16.96 7.44
C ALA A 138 -1.51 -15.69 7.13
N ASP A 139 -2.13 -14.51 7.03
CA ASP A 139 -1.42 -13.26 6.84
C ASP A 139 -0.48 -12.94 8.02
N TYR A 140 -0.96 -13.11 9.23
CA TYR A 140 -0.16 -12.92 10.43
C TYR A 140 1.05 -13.87 10.47
N ALA A 141 0.84 -15.17 10.19
CA ALA A 141 1.92 -16.14 10.13
C ALA A 141 2.98 -15.77 9.09
N LYS A 142 2.55 -15.34 7.90
CA LYS A 142 3.45 -14.87 6.84
C LYS A 142 4.26 -13.64 7.26
N ARG A 143 3.63 -12.68 7.93
CA ARG A 143 4.31 -11.46 8.41
C ARG A 143 5.35 -11.79 9.48
N ILE A 144 5.04 -12.68 10.41
CA ILE A 144 6.00 -13.16 11.43
C ILE A 144 7.19 -13.85 10.75
N GLU A 145 6.95 -14.71 9.77
CA GLU A 145 8.01 -15.40 9.05
C GLU A 145 8.92 -14.42 8.29
N THR A 146 8.33 -13.44 7.61
CA THR A 146 9.07 -12.37 6.93
C THR A 146 9.92 -11.55 7.92
N ALA A 147 9.34 -11.20 9.06
CA ALA A 147 10.04 -10.45 10.10
C ALA A 147 11.20 -11.27 10.73
N ARG A 148 11.02 -12.57 10.92
CA ARG A 148 12.10 -13.47 11.35
C ARG A 148 13.24 -13.54 10.34
N GLY A 149 12.91 -13.63 9.05
CA GLY A 149 13.91 -13.60 7.98
C GLY A 149 14.75 -12.31 7.99
N ALA A 150 14.12 -11.18 8.27
CA ALA A 150 14.79 -9.89 8.39
C ALA A 150 15.71 -9.77 9.62
N CYS A 151 15.49 -10.61 10.65
CA CYS A 151 16.34 -10.67 11.84
C CYS A 151 17.69 -11.42 11.65
N GLY A 152 18.03 -11.87 10.44
CA GLY A 152 19.31 -12.55 10.19
C GLY A 152 19.42 -13.98 10.72
N GLY A 153 18.30 -14.64 10.96
CA GLY A 153 18.22 -16.02 11.44
C GLY A 153 17.95 -16.15 12.95
N ALA A 154 17.72 -17.38 13.40
CA ALA A 154 17.22 -17.72 14.74
C ALA A 154 18.13 -17.38 15.95
N SER A 155 19.22 -16.65 15.77
CA SER A 155 20.17 -16.39 16.85
C SER A 155 20.07 -15.00 17.50
N ASP A 156 19.19 -14.10 17.01
CA ASP A 156 18.98 -12.81 17.67
C ASP A 156 17.79 -12.84 18.66
N ALA A 157 18.13 -13.20 19.91
CA ALA A 157 17.14 -13.26 21.00
C ALA A 157 16.42 -11.92 21.26
N ASN A 158 17.00 -10.79 20.88
CA ASN A 158 16.36 -9.47 21.01
C ASN A 158 15.32 -9.26 19.90
N CYS A 159 15.56 -9.78 18.72
CA CYS A 159 14.60 -9.74 17.63
C CYS A 159 13.39 -10.63 17.91
N GLU A 160 13.62 -11.88 18.36
CA GLU A 160 12.54 -12.80 18.74
C GLU A 160 11.67 -12.24 19.88
N ARG A 161 12.24 -11.50 20.83
CA ARG A 161 11.47 -10.85 21.90
C ARG A 161 10.53 -9.78 21.35
N ARG A 162 11.01 -8.92 20.44
CA ARG A 162 10.20 -7.86 19.81
C ARG A 162 9.08 -8.39 18.92
N LEU A 163 9.22 -9.61 18.40
CA LEU A 163 8.17 -10.26 17.61
C LEU A 163 7.03 -10.85 18.47
N ARG A 164 7.23 -10.93 19.79
CA ARG A 164 6.24 -11.46 20.74
C ARG A 164 5.45 -10.39 21.50
N GLU A 165 5.91 -9.13 21.45
CA GLU A 165 5.28 -7.93 22.01
C GLU A 165 4.35 -7.26 20.97
#